data_5ff2ddb3adeef262144058bea78b0aeb
#
_entry.id   5ff2ddb3adeef262144058bea78b0aeb
#
_cell.length_a   1.000
_cell.length_b   1.000
_cell.length_c   1.000
_cell.angle_alpha   90.00
_cell.angle_beta   90.00
_cell.angle_gamma   90.00
#
_symmetry.space_group_name_H-M   'P 1'
#
loop_
_entity.id
_entity.type
_entity.pdbx_description
1 polymer ?
#
loop_
_entity_poly.entity_id
_entity_poly.type
_entity_poly.pdbx_seq_one_letter_code
_entity_poly.pdbx_strand_id
1 'polypeptide(L)'
;MVTDQEIRTGAFHLVGEDVSREDLAVRRETKCLLPNADVGKFRKLLEGNARRLIHNEPVSTVRSIYFDDIRLNDCQANLDGISPRRKVRLRWYDSLTPGDVLFFEVKWRDNRVTGKHRLELRAQRSVSELTYRQLIDELIDVLPPHHMAELLKRGDPVVLVEYRREHFASADGRLRVTLDYDLAFYDQTGKRSISTSFPCRLPEMFVVETKGPEDCQREMKELLYPFAPRMGACSKYVHGCCQLGLVPPRNYH
;
A
#
# COMPACT_ATOMS: atom_id res chain seq x y z
N MET A 1 -21.24 -40.76 -23.26
CA MET A 1 -20.19 -39.74 -23.39
C MET A 1 -20.51 -38.62 -22.42
N VAL A 2 -19.92 -38.70 -21.27
CA VAL A 2 -20.02 -37.63 -20.25
C VAL A 2 -18.84 -36.73 -20.52
N THR A 3 -19.11 -35.54 -21.01
CA THR A 3 -18.08 -34.52 -21.19
C THR A 3 -17.62 -34.06 -19.79
N ASP A 4 -16.36 -34.35 -19.46
CA ASP A 4 -15.65 -33.74 -18.37
C ASP A 4 -15.68 -32.21 -18.57
N GLN A 5 -16.60 -31.54 -17.90
CA GLN A 5 -16.44 -30.14 -17.60
C GLN A 5 -15.29 -30.08 -16.60
N GLU A 6 -14.08 -29.76 -17.07
CA GLU A 6 -13.01 -29.25 -16.23
C GLU A 6 -13.59 -28.11 -15.42
N ILE A 7 -13.86 -28.36 -14.13
CA ILE A 7 -14.14 -27.33 -13.16
C ILE A 7 -12.87 -26.46 -13.14
N ARG A 8 -12.89 -25.33 -13.83
CA ARG A 8 -11.84 -24.32 -13.73
C ARG A 8 -11.83 -23.87 -12.27
N THR A 9 -10.98 -24.47 -11.47
CA THR A 9 -10.65 -23.92 -10.16
C THR A 9 -9.95 -22.58 -10.42
N GLY A 10 -10.61 -21.49 -10.09
CA GLY A 10 -10.07 -20.13 -10.24
C GLY A 10 -8.72 -19.99 -9.53
N ALA A 11 -7.90 -19.01 -9.93
CA ALA A 11 -6.60 -18.78 -9.30
C ALA A 11 -6.72 -18.26 -7.87
N PHE A 12 -7.88 -17.74 -7.48
CA PHE A 12 -8.12 -17.18 -6.15
C PHE A 12 -9.40 -17.71 -5.54
N HIS A 13 -9.42 -17.70 -4.19
CA HIS A 13 -10.67 -17.70 -3.44
C HIS A 13 -10.62 -16.61 -2.36
N LEU A 14 -11.77 -16.05 -2.06
CA LEU A 14 -11.95 -15.05 -1.02
C LEU A 14 -12.00 -15.70 0.36
N VAL A 15 -11.23 -15.13 1.31
CA VAL A 15 -11.22 -15.60 2.70
C VAL A 15 -11.85 -14.54 3.60
N GLY A 16 -12.99 -14.91 4.23
CA GLY A 16 -13.68 -14.03 5.17
C GLY A 16 -14.45 -12.89 4.52
N GLU A 17 -14.97 -12.02 5.35
CA GLU A 17 -15.74 -10.85 4.95
C GLU A 17 -14.84 -9.64 4.68
N ASP A 18 -15.37 -8.66 3.94
CA ASP A 18 -14.71 -7.37 3.75
C ASP A 18 -14.50 -6.68 5.11
N VAL A 19 -13.25 -6.47 5.47
CA VAL A 19 -12.90 -5.65 6.63
C VAL A 19 -13.02 -4.18 6.23
N SER A 20 -14.27 -3.71 6.15
CA SER A 20 -14.58 -2.29 6.04
C SER A 20 -14.22 -1.59 7.34
N ARG A 21 -13.38 -0.56 7.27
CA ARG A 21 -13.08 0.31 8.42
C ARG A 21 -13.55 1.71 8.10
N GLU A 22 -14.73 2.04 8.56
CA GLU A 22 -15.26 3.41 8.57
C GLU A 22 -14.77 4.22 9.79
N ASP A 23 -14.24 3.54 10.82
CA ASP A 23 -13.70 4.14 12.06
C ASP A 23 -12.43 4.99 11.86
N LEU A 24 -11.97 5.14 10.62
CA LEU A 24 -10.82 5.98 10.28
C LEU A 24 -11.07 7.48 10.54
N ALA A 25 -12.33 7.89 10.72
CA ALA A 25 -12.68 9.26 11.07
C ALA A 25 -12.23 9.66 12.50
N VAL A 26 -12.04 8.68 13.39
CA VAL A 26 -11.67 8.90 14.80
C VAL A 26 -10.16 8.80 15.04
N ARG A 27 -9.40 8.27 14.05
CA ARG A 27 -7.95 8.10 14.16
C ARG A 27 -7.22 9.08 13.28
N ARG A 28 -6.31 9.82 13.88
CA ARG A 28 -5.37 10.67 13.14
C ARG A 28 -4.23 9.83 12.58
N GLU A 29 -3.98 9.99 11.29
CA GLU A 29 -2.83 9.44 10.58
C GLU A 29 -1.94 10.58 10.16
N THR A 30 -0.69 10.56 10.63
CA THR A 30 0.34 11.51 10.23
C THR A 30 1.43 10.78 9.47
N LYS A 31 1.88 11.37 8.37
CA LYS A 31 3.00 10.87 7.58
C LYS A 31 4.05 11.94 7.43
N CYS A 32 5.31 11.54 7.55
CA CYS A 32 6.44 12.39 7.28
C CYS A 32 7.54 11.63 6.53
N LEU A 33 8.23 12.37 5.69
CA LEU A 33 9.44 11.94 5.00
C LEU A 33 10.63 12.45 5.79
N LEU A 34 11.58 11.58 6.05
CA LEU A 34 12.82 11.90 6.76
C LEU A 34 14.03 11.42 5.96
N PRO A 35 15.18 12.11 6.07
CA PRO A 35 16.43 11.66 5.45
C PRO A 35 16.85 10.29 5.99
N ASN A 36 17.31 9.40 5.14
CA ASN A 36 17.71 8.05 5.52
C ASN A 36 18.88 8.02 6.53
N ALA A 37 19.71 9.07 6.54
CA ALA A 37 20.76 9.24 7.54
C ALA A 37 20.23 9.22 9.00
N ASP A 38 18.96 9.56 9.20
CA ASP A 38 18.32 9.57 10.51
C ASP A 38 17.58 8.28 10.88
N VAL A 39 17.49 7.30 9.98
CA VAL A 39 16.73 6.05 10.20
C VAL A 39 17.22 5.30 11.45
N GLY A 40 18.54 5.22 11.64
CA GLY A 40 19.14 4.55 12.80
C GLY A 40 18.86 5.27 14.11
N LYS A 41 18.91 6.61 14.11
CA LYS A 41 18.58 7.43 15.27
C LYS A 41 17.11 7.31 15.63
N PHE A 42 16.23 7.36 14.60
CA PHE A 42 14.78 7.24 14.80
C PHE A 42 14.39 5.86 15.33
N ARG A 43 15.02 4.79 14.79
CA ARG A 43 14.80 3.42 15.28
C ARG A 43 15.18 3.29 16.76
N LYS A 44 16.35 3.81 17.18
CA LYS A 44 16.76 3.79 18.59
C LYS A 44 15.80 4.56 19.49
N LEU A 45 15.28 5.70 19.01
CA LEU A 45 14.26 6.45 19.74
C LEU A 45 12.98 5.64 19.94
N LEU A 46 12.53 4.94 18.89
CA LEU A 46 11.37 4.06 18.99
C LEU A 46 11.59 2.89 19.93
N GLU A 47 12.76 2.25 19.86
CA GLU A 47 13.12 1.12 20.73
C GLU A 47 13.19 1.50 22.22
N GLY A 48 13.53 2.76 22.52
CA GLY A 48 13.51 3.30 23.88
C GLY A 48 12.12 3.72 24.41
N ASN A 49 11.15 3.96 23.53
CA ASN A 49 9.86 4.56 23.91
C ASN A 49 8.64 3.74 23.48
N ALA A 50 8.83 2.71 22.68
CA ALA A 50 7.73 1.94 22.10
C ALA A 50 8.09 0.45 21.99
N ARG A 51 7.09 -0.40 22.06
CA ARG A 51 7.24 -1.84 21.88
C ARG A 51 7.25 -2.15 20.38
N ARG A 52 8.25 -2.89 19.91
CA ARG A 52 8.27 -3.44 18.55
C ARG A 52 7.16 -4.49 18.41
N LEU A 53 6.38 -4.38 17.36
CA LEU A 53 5.37 -5.37 17.00
C LEU A 53 5.98 -6.29 15.93
N ILE A 54 6.01 -7.58 16.23
CA ILE A 54 6.44 -8.62 15.30
C ILE A 54 5.18 -9.28 14.75
N HIS A 55 5.03 -9.31 13.44
CA HIS A 55 3.99 -10.08 12.76
C HIS A 55 4.58 -11.45 12.41
N ASN A 56 4.95 -11.72 11.15
CA ASN A 56 5.67 -12.94 10.80
C ASN A 56 7.17 -12.77 11.07
N GLU A 57 7.71 -11.59 10.71
CA GLU A 57 9.11 -11.23 10.87
C GLU A 57 9.22 -9.86 11.55
N PRO A 58 10.37 -9.56 12.21
CA PRO A 58 10.62 -8.24 12.80
C PRO A 58 10.57 -7.10 11.77
N VAL A 59 10.92 -7.42 10.52
CA VAL A 59 10.89 -6.51 9.38
C VAL A 59 10.18 -7.20 8.23
N SER A 60 9.02 -6.71 7.85
CA SER A 60 8.28 -7.22 6.70
C SER A 60 8.68 -6.49 5.43
N THR A 61 8.87 -7.22 4.34
CA THR A 61 8.92 -6.62 3.01
C THR A 61 7.50 -6.51 2.46
N VAL A 62 7.08 -5.29 2.15
CA VAL A 62 5.73 -5.02 1.66
C VAL A 62 5.79 -4.72 0.18
N ARG A 63 5.03 -5.45 -0.62
CA ARG A 63 4.87 -5.23 -2.06
C ARG A 63 3.42 -4.93 -2.40
N SER A 64 3.21 -3.99 -3.30
CA SER A 64 1.86 -3.62 -3.73
C SER A 64 1.87 -3.16 -5.17
N ILE A 65 1.09 -3.82 -6.03
CA ILE A 65 0.76 -3.32 -7.36
C ILE A 65 -0.42 -2.38 -7.23
N TYR A 66 -0.24 -1.16 -7.71
CA TYR A 66 -1.31 -0.17 -7.80
C TYR A 66 -1.91 -0.19 -9.19
N PHE A 67 -3.24 -0.11 -9.23
CA PHE A 67 -4.04 -0.01 -10.44
C PHE A 67 -4.60 1.40 -10.58
N ASP A 68 -4.61 1.91 -11.80
CA ASP A 68 -5.23 3.17 -12.19
C ASP A 68 -5.78 3.01 -13.61
N ASP A 69 -6.38 4.03 -14.17
CA ASP A 69 -6.69 4.06 -15.58
C ASP A 69 -5.48 4.52 -16.40
N ILE A 70 -5.55 4.35 -17.72
CA ILE A 70 -4.46 4.72 -18.65
C ILE A 70 -4.08 6.20 -18.59
N ARG A 71 -4.94 7.07 -18.08
CA ARG A 71 -4.70 8.51 -17.91
C ARG A 71 -4.14 8.86 -16.54
N LEU A 72 -3.99 7.89 -15.65
CA LEU A 72 -3.54 8.06 -14.27
C LEU A 72 -4.41 9.06 -13.47
N ASN A 73 -5.73 9.00 -13.68
CA ASN A 73 -6.67 9.94 -13.07
C ASN A 73 -6.66 9.92 -11.54
N ASP A 74 -6.51 8.75 -10.91
CA ASP A 74 -6.38 8.67 -9.46
C ASP A 74 -5.04 9.20 -8.96
N CYS A 75 -3.95 9.00 -9.70
CA CYS A 75 -2.67 9.62 -9.40
C CYS A 75 -2.77 11.14 -9.45
N GLN A 76 -3.32 11.69 -10.54
CA GLN A 76 -3.53 13.12 -10.71
C GLN A 76 -4.44 13.71 -9.63
N ALA A 77 -5.58 13.07 -9.33
CA ALA A 77 -6.48 13.49 -8.26
C ALA A 77 -5.79 13.53 -6.89
N ASN A 78 -4.85 12.60 -6.64
CA ASN A 78 -4.05 12.62 -5.42
C ASN A 78 -3.01 13.75 -5.42
N LEU A 79 -2.39 14.05 -6.56
CA LEU A 79 -1.45 15.17 -6.73
C LEU A 79 -2.14 16.52 -6.53
N ASP A 80 -3.32 16.67 -7.11
CA ASP A 80 -4.09 17.92 -7.09
C ASP A 80 -4.89 18.10 -5.79
N GLY A 81 -4.91 17.06 -4.92
CA GLY A 81 -5.70 17.10 -3.68
C GLY A 81 -7.20 17.04 -3.93
N ILE A 82 -7.65 16.68 -5.15
CA ILE A 82 -9.04 16.64 -5.56
C ILE A 82 -9.77 15.46 -4.89
N SER A 83 -11.07 15.62 -4.70
CA SER A 83 -11.98 14.60 -4.17
C SER A 83 -13.16 14.46 -5.16
N PRO A 84 -13.70 13.23 -5.33
CA PRO A 84 -13.30 11.97 -4.70
C PRO A 84 -12.03 11.38 -5.30
N ARG A 85 -11.29 10.60 -4.52
CA ARG A 85 -10.11 9.89 -4.99
C ARG A 85 -10.00 8.48 -4.43
N ARG A 86 -9.38 7.59 -5.19
CA ARG A 86 -9.23 6.17 -4.86
C ARG A 86 -7.76 5.77 -4.93
N LYS A 87 -7.43 4.63 -4.33
CA LYS A 87 -6.19 3.88 -4.54
C LYS A 87 -6.53 2.42 -4.46
N VAL A 88 -6.48 1.76 -5.60
CA VAL A 88 -6.72 0.32 -5.73
C VAL A 88 -5.39 -0.38 -5.82
N ARG A 89 -5.21 -1.46 -5.05
CA ARG A 89 -3.97 -2.22 -5.07
C ARG A 89 -4.16 -3.67 -4.68
N LEU A 90 -3.30 -4.52 -5.22
CA LEU A 90 -3.06 -5.89 -4.78
C LEU A 90 -1.77 -5.91 -3.97
N ARG A 91 -1.80 -6.44 -2.73
CA ARG A 91 -0.67 -6.44 -1.80
C ARG A 91 -0.32 -7.83 -1.35
N TRP A 92 0.97 -8.06 -1.15
CA TRP A 92 1.51 -9.25 -0.48
C TRP A 92 2.73 -8.89 0.37
N TYR A 93 3.25 -9.86 1.10
CA TYR A 93 4.35 -9.68 2.04
C TYR A 93 5.46 -10.69 1.80
N ASP A 94 6.68 -10.27 2.08
CA ASP A 94 7.92 -11.01 2.24
C ASP A 94 8.46 -11.72 0.99
N SER A 95 7.64 -12.37 0.18
CA SER A 95 8.07 -13.02 -1.06
C SER A 95 8.28 -12.02 -2.21
N LEU A 96 9.24 -12.28 -3.11
CA LEU A 96 9.52 -11.43 -4.28
C LEU A 96 8.31 -11.37 -5.24
N THR A 97 7.74 -12.51 -5.51
CA THR A 97 6.50 -12.68 -6.28
C THR A 97 5.34 -12.94 -5.32
N PRO A 98 4.08 -12.68 -5.73
CA PRO A 98 2.94 -12.99 -4.90
C PRO A 98 2.94 -14.45 -4.44
N GLY A 99 2.87 -14.66 -3.12
CA GLY A 99 2.71 -15.97 -2.50
C GLY A 99 1.24 -16.35 -2.37
N ASP A 100 0.95 -17.27 -1.44
CA ASP A 100 -0.41 -17.83 -1.26
C ASP A 100 -1.41 -16.82 -0.70
N VAL A 101 -0.94 -15.79 0.00
CA VAL A 101 -1.81 -14.78 0.64
C VAL A 101 -1.61 -13.42 0.01
N LEU A 102 -2.70 -12.88 -0.52
CA LEU A 102 -2.75 -11.55 -1.09
C LEU A 102 -3.90 -10.74 -0.47
N PHE A 103 -3.81 -9.44 -0.61
CA PHE A 103 -4.84 -8.54 -0.14
C PHE A 103 -5.24 -7.59 -1.26
N PHE A 104 -6.51 -7.65 -1.64
CA PHE A 104 -7.09 -6.61 -2.47
C PHE A 104 -7.53 -5.46 -1.57
N GLU A 105 -7.04 -4.27 -1.83
CA GLU A 105 -7.29 -3.11 -0.98
C GLU A 105 -7.77 -1.91 -1.82
N VAL A 106 -8.85 -1.30 -1.40
CA VAL A 106 -9.36 -0.03 -1.92
C VAL A 106 -9.31 1.00 -0.81
N LYS A 107 -8.45 2.00 -0.93
CA LYS A 107 -8.46 3.18 -0.05
C LYS A 107 -9.14 4.31 -0.79
N TRP A 108 -10.14 4.91 -0.16
CA TRP A 108 -10.90 6.00 -0.75
C TRP A 108 -10.93 7.22 0.16
N ARG A 109 -11.10 8.38 -0.44
CA ARG A 109 -11.39 9.63 0.25
C ARG A 109 -12.45 10.37 -0.53
N ASP A 110 -13.47 10.81 0.18
CA ASP A 110 -14.50 11.71 -0.30
C ASP A 110 -14.58 12.90 0.65
N ASN A 111 -14.12 14.05 0.18
CA ASN A 111 -13.95 15.26 0.99
C ASN A 111 -13.15 15.00 2.29
N ARG A 112 -13.83 15.06 3.44
CA ARG A 112 -13.22 14.80 4.76
C ARG A 112 -13.32 13.34 5.21
N VAL A 113 -14.17 12.56 4.56
CA VAL A 113 -14.39 11.15 4.89
C VAL A 113 -13.34 10.29 4.20
N THR A 114 -12.76 9.36 4.91
CA THR A 114 -11.82 8.39 4.37
C THR A 114 -12.22 7.00 4.79
N GLY A 115 -12.10 6.05 3.88
CA GLY A 115 -12.37 4.66 4.18
C GLY A 115 -11.36 3.73 3.52
N LYS A 116 -11.40 2.50 3.96
CA LYS A 116 -10.57 1.43 3.43
C LYS A 116 -11.37 0.13 3.45
N HIS A 117 -11.35 -0.55 2.32
CA HIS A 117 -11.78 -1.93 2.18
C HIS A 117 -10.54 -2.82 2.05
N ARG A 118 -10.58 -3.99 2.62
CA ARG A 118 -9.51 -4.97 2.53
C ARG A 118 -10.08 -6.37 2.49
N LEU A 119 -9.83 -7.09 1.41
CA LEU A 119 -10.18 -8.47 1.19
C LEU A 119 -8.93 -9.33 1.21
N GLU A 120 -8.95 -10.43 1.92
CA GLU A 120 -7.91 -11.45 1.86
C GLU A 120 -8.24 -12.45 0.77
N LEU A 121 -7.27 -12.70 -0.09
CA LEU A 121 -7.32 -13.65 -1.18
C LEU A 121 -6.31 -14.76 -0.94
N ARG A 122 -6.70 -16.00 -1.16
CA ARG A 122 -5.80 -17.16 -1.17
C ARG A 122 -5.58 -17.60 -2.60
N ALA A 123 -4.32 -17.61 -3.02
CA ALA A 123 -3.93 -18.12 -4.33
C ALA A 123 -3.95 -19.65 -4.33
N GLN A 124 -4.58 -20.24 -5.34
CA GLN A 124 -4.63 -21.68 -5.56
C GLN A 124 -3.57 -22.14 -6.54
N ARG A 125 -2.92 -21.22 -7.23
CA ARG A 125 -1.81 -21.45 -8.16
C ARG A 125 -0.84 -20.27 -8.14
N SER A 126 0.32 -20.45 -8.74
CA SER A 126 1.33 -19.39 -8.81
C SER A 126 0.82 -18.15 -9.57
N VAL A 127 0.73 -17.04 -8.86
CA VAL A 127 0.29 -15.74 -9.43
C VAL A 127 1.35 -15.16 -10.37
N SER A 128 2.63 -15.51 -10.17
CA SER A 128 3.73 -15.04 -11.01
C SER A 128 3.68 -15.57 -12.46
N GLU A 129 2.94 -16.64 -12.69
CA GLU A 129 2.74 -17.22 -14.03
C GLU A 129 1.60 -16.56 -14.80
N LEU A 130 0.78 -15.76 -14.13
CA LEU A 130 -0.33 -15.06 -14.75
C LEU A 130 0.14 -13.82 -15.52
N THR A 131 -0.45 -13.64 -16.69
CA THR A 131 -0.44 -12.32 -17.33
C THR A 131 -1.32 -11.37 -16.53
N TYR A 132 -1.13 -10.06 -16.66
CA TYR A 132 -1.99 -9.08 -16.00
C TYR A 132 -3.46 -9.21 -16.42
N ARG A 133 -3.72 -9.55 -17.67
CA ARG A 133 -5.09 -9.82 -18.13
C ARG A 133 -5.71 -10.98 -17.36
N GLN A 134 -5.01 -12.11 -17.29
CA GLN A 134 -5.47 -13.27 -16.52
C GLN A 134 -5.63 -12.96 -15.04
N LEU A 135 -4.69 -12.22 -14.45
CA LEU A 135 -4.78 -11.78 -13.05
C LEU A 135 -6.03 -10.94 -12.78
N ILE A 136 -6.35 -10.00 -13.67
CA ILE A 136 -7.54 -9.16 -13.56
C ILE A 136 -8.81 -9.98 -13.75
N ASP A 137 -8.87 -10.85 -14.76
CA ASP A 137 -10.01 -11.73 -15.01
C ASP A 137 -10.29 -12.62 -13.79
N GLU A 138 -9.25 -13.25 -13.22
CA GLU A 138 -9.36 -14.08 -12.00
C GLU A 138 -9.77 -13.28 -10.75
N LEU A 139 -9.35 -12.03 -10.64
CA LEU A 139 -9.79 -11.14 -9.56
C LEU A 139 -11.27 -10.77 -9.72
N ILE A 140 -11.72 -10.48 -10.94
CA ILE A 140 -13.12 -10.15 -11.24
C ILE A 140 -14.05 -11.29 -10.84
N ASP A 141 -13.62 -12.53 -11.07
CA ASP A 141 -14.44 -13.73 -10.78
C ASP A 141 -14.70 -13.92 -9.27
N VAL A 142 -13.81 -13.42 -8.40
CA VAL A 142 -13.92 -13.66 -6.95
C VAL A 142 -14.26 -12.40 -6.14
N LEU A 143 -14.08 -11.20 -6.70
CA LEU A 143 -14.33 -9.96 -5.97
C LEU A 143 -15.83 -9.66 -5.84
N PRO A 144 -16.29 -9.17 -4.68
CA PRO A 144 -17.65 -8.64 -4.55
C PRO A 144 -17.94 -7.51 -5.56
N PRO A 145 -19.20 -7.31 -5.98
CA PRO A 145 -19.55 -6.38 -7.08
C PRO A 145 -18.98 -4.98 -6.97
N HIS A 146 -18.95 -4.41 -5.76
CA HIS A 146 -18.42 -3.06 -5.56
C HIS A 146 -16.89 -2.98 -5.70
N HIS A 147 -16.14 -4.03 -5.27
CA HIS A 147 -14.68 -4.10 -5.45
C HIS A 147 -14.32 -4.39 -6.91
N MET A 148 -15.09 -5.26 -7.56
CA MET A 148 -14.97 -5.53 -8.99
C MET A 148 -15.16 -4.24 -9.80
N ALA A 149 -16.18 -3.43 -9.49
CA ALA A 149 -16.41 -2.16 -10.16
C ALA A 149 -15.24 -1.16 -9.97
N GLU A 150 -14.62 -1.14 -8.79
CA GLU A 150 -13.42 -0.32 -8.53
C GLU A 150 -12.21 -0.80 -9.35
N LEU A 151 -12.02 -2.13 -9.49
CA LEU A 151 -10.95 -2.70 -10.31
C LEU A 151 -11.18 -2.44 -11.79
N LEU A 152 -12.40 -2.66 -12.30
CA LEU A 152 -12.73 -2.46 -13.72
C LEU A 152 -12.53 -1.02 -14.20
N LYS A 153 -12.77 -0.05 -13.34
CA LYS A 153 -12.52 1.37 -13.63
C LYS A 153 -11.02 1.72 -13.70
N ARG A 154 -10.16 0.87 -13.13
CA ARG A 154 -8.72 1.10 -12.92
C ARG A 154 -7.92 -0.13 -13.31
N GLY A 155 -8.29 -0.73 -14.43
CA GLY A 155 -7.81 -2.04 -14.86
C GLY A 155 -6.32 -2.08 -15.26
N ASP A 156 -5.61 -0.93 -15.29
CA ASP A 156 -4.23 -0.90 -15.73
C ASP A 156 -3.27 -0.99 -14.53
N PRO A 157 -2.39 -1.98 -14.48
CA PRO A 157 -1.30 -2.01 -13.50
C PRO A 157 -0.30 -0.92 -13.84
N VAL A 158 0.00 -0.07 -12.85
CA VAL A 158 0.82 1.14 -13.07
C VAL A 158 2.18 1.02 -12.41
N VAL A 159 2.21 0.77 -11.10
CA VAL A 159 3.47 0.72 -10.35
C VAL A 159 3.41 -0.38 -9.30
N LEU A 160 4.47 -1.19 -9.24
CA LEU A 160 4.76 -2.04 -8.09
C LEU A 160 5.64 -1.24 -7.13
N VAL A 161 5.15 -1.07 -5.93
CA VAL A 161 5.86 -0.41 -4.83
C VAL A 161 6.36 -1.47 -3.86
N GLU A 162 7.66 -1.46 -3.57
CA GLU A 162 8.31 -2.30 -2.59
C GLU A 162 8.95 -1.44 -1.50
N TYR A 163 8.89 -1.89 -0.25
CA TYR A 163 9.60 -1.28 0.88
C TYR A 163 9.68 -2.24 2.05
N ARG A 164 10.65 -2.00 2.94
CA ARG A 164 10.77 -2.68 4.22
C ARG A 164 9.98 -1.91 5.27
N ARG A 165 9.33 -2.64 6.19
CA ARG A 165 8.49 -2.06 7.24
C ARG A 165 8.76 -2.66 8.60
N GLU A 166 8.96 -1.80 9.57
CA GLU A 166 8.97 -2.12 11.00
C GLU A 166 7.72 -1.52 11.66
N HIS A 167 7.20 -2.22 12.65
CA HIS A 167 6.00 -1.81 13.38
C HIS A 167 6.32 -1.59 14.86
N PHE A 168 5.82 -0.51 15.42
CA PHE A 168 5.95 -0.17 16.83
C PHE A 168 4.60 0.28 17.40
N ALA A 169 4.42 0.11 18.71
CA ALA A 169 3.27 0.63 19.44
C ALA A 169 3.73 1.21 20.77
N SER A 170 3.05 2.26 21.24
CA SER A 170 3.16 2.74 22.62
C SER A 170 2.88 1.62 23.62
N ALA A 171 3.29 1.80 24.86
CA ALA A 171 3.08 0.79 25.91
C ALA A 171 1.61 0.40 26.08
N ASP A 172 0.71 1.37 25.96
CA ASP A 172 -0.74 1.20 26.02
C ASP A 172 -1.36 0.69 24.69
N GLY A 173 -0.55 0.61 23.61
CA GLY A 173 -0.99 0.17 22.27
C GLY A 173 -1.85 1.17 21.49
N ARG A 174 -2.11 2.36 22.03
CA ARG A 174 -2.96 3.39 21.40
C ARG A 174 -2.28 4.07 20.21
N LEU A 175 -1.00 4.43 20.37
CA LEU A 175 -0.19 4.97 19.29
C LEU A 175 0.52 3.85 18.54
N ARG A 176 0.35 3.80 17.23
CA ARG A 176 1.11 2.92 16.35
C ARG A 176 2.02 3.73 15.47
N VAL A 177 3.24 3.27 15.31
CA VAL A 177 4.25 3.89 14.44
C VAL A 177 4.76 2.84 13.48
N THR A 178 4.84 3.18 12.21
CA THR A 178 5.51 2.35 11.21
C THR A 178 6.67 3.11 10.60
N LEU A 179 7.75 2.40 10.39
CA LEU A 179 8.97 2.86 9.75
C LEU A 179 9.12 2.14 8.43
N ASP A 180 8.98 2.88 7.31
CA ASP A 180 9.07 2.35 5.96
C ASP A 180 10.34 2.89 5.29
N TYR A 181 11.23 2.01 4.84
CA TYR A 181 12.52 2.35 4.24
C TYR A 181 12.86 1.40 3.09
N ASP A 182 13.98 1.64 2.40
CA ASP A 182 14.39 0.90 1.21
C ASP A 182 13.29 0.88 0.13
N LEU A 183 12.74 2.07 -0.16
CA LEU A 183 11.68 2.19 -1.14
C LEU A 183 12.21 1.92 -2.55
N ALA A 184 11.48 1.08 -3.28
CA ALA A 184 11.73 0.79 -4.68
C ALA A 184 10.41 0.81 -5.47
N PHE A 185 10.47 1.31 -6.68
CA PHE A 185 9.35 1.43 -7.60
C PHE A 185 9.68 0.74 -8.92
N TYR A 186 8.79 -0.10 -9.38
CA TYR A 186 8.93 -0.83 -10.63
C TYR A 186 7.78 -0.45 -11.56
N ASP A 187 8.12 0.00 -12.75
CA ASP A 187 7.14 0.32 -13.78
C ASP A 187 6.41 -0.94 -14.23
N GLN A 188 5.09 -0.92 -14.17
CA GLN A 188 4.21 -1.99 -14.63
C GLN A 188 3.44 -1.61 -15.90
N THR A 189 3.57 -0.36 -16.37
CA THR A 189 2.81 0.12 -17.53
C THR A 189 3.18 -0.66 -18.79
N GLY A 190 2.18 -1.20 -19.48
CA GLY A 190 2.38 -2.01 -20.69
C GLY A 190 3.10 -3.34 -20.49
N LYS A 191 3.35 -3.78 -19.24
CA LYS A 191 3.95 -5.09 -18.97
C LYS A 191 2.91 -6.20 -19.15
N ARG A 192 3.37 -7.33 -19.67
CA ARG A 192 2.51 -8.51 -19.85
C ARG A 192 2.18 -9.20 -18.52
N SER A 193 3.12 -9.21 -17.59
CA SER A 193 3.03 -9.84 -16.27
C SER A 193 3.78 -9.03 -15.24
N ILE A 194 3.69 -9.41 -13.96
CA ILE A 194 4.38 -8.72 -12.86
C ILE A 194 5.88 -8.66 -13.14
N SER A 195 6.42 -7.44 -13.16
CA SER A 195 7.83 -7.18 -13.43
C SER A 195 8.52 -6.58 -12.19
N THR A 196 9.61 -7.20 -11.79
CA THR A 196 10.51 -6.72 -10.72
C THR A 196 11.86 -6.28 -11.29
N SER A 197 11.93 -6.02 -12.59
CA SER A 197 13.14 -5.60 -13.29
C SER A 197 13.29 -4.08 -13.21
N PHE A 198 14.53 -3.61 -13.13
CA PHE A 198 14.92 -2.21 -13.21
C PHE A 198 14.18 -1.29 -12.23
N PRO A 199 14.35 -1.49 -10.91
CA PRO A 199 13.70 -0.63 -9.92
C PRO A 199 14.29 0.78 -9.91
N CYS A 200 13.42 1.78 -9.84
CA CYS A 200 13.80 3.10 -9.37
C CYS A 200 13.82 3.08 -7.84
N ARG A 201 14.98 3.23 -7.22
CA ARG A 201 15.16 3.19 -5.77
C ARG A 201 15.20 4.58 -5.18
N LEU A 202 14.66 4.73 -3.98
CA LEU A 202 14.71 5.96 -3.20
C LEU A 202 15.49 5.71 -1.89
N PRO A 203 16.83 5.59 -1.98
CA PRO A 203 17.65 5.23 -0.81
C PRO A 203 17.81 6.36 0.19
N GLU A 204 17.50 7.59 -0.19
CA GLU A 204 17.81 8.81 0.55
C GLU A 204 16.80 9.12 1.65
N MET A 205 15.64 8.48 1.61
CA MET A 205 14.52 8.81 2.47
C MET A 205 13.82 7.59 3.07
N PHE A 206 13.23 7.80 4.24
CA PHE A 206 12.30 6.86 4.84
C PHE A 206 11.01 7.56 5.24
N VAL A 207 9.95 6.78 5.38
CA VAL A 207 8.62 7.27 5.73
C VAL A 207 8.27 6.83 7.13
N VAL A 208 7.91 7.77 7.99
CA VAL A 208 7.29 7.50 9.27
C VAL A 208 5.79 7.73 9.15
N GLU A 209 5.01 6.74 9.55
CA GLU A 209 3.56 6.85 9.65
C GLU A 209 3.13 6.58 11.08
N THR A 210 2.48 7.57 11.70
CA THR A 210 1.91 7.44 13.04
C THR A 210 0.39 7.36 12.95
N LYS A 211 -0.21 6.49 13.76
CA LYS A 211 -1.65 6.30 13.86
C LYS A 211 -2.08 6.20 15.30
N GLY A 212 -3.02 7.02 15.70
CA GLY A 212 -3.59 7.00 17.04
C GLY A 212 -4.85 7.84 17.12
N PRO A 213 -5.59 7.76 18.22
CA PRO A 213 -6.70 8.65 18.50
C PRO A 213 -6.24 10.11 18.58
N GLU A 214 -7.17 11.04 18.54
CA GLU A 214 -6.87 12.48 18.49
C GLU A 214 -6.10 12.97 19.71
N ASP A 215 -6.35 12.42 20.86
CA ASP A 215 -5.67 12.75 22.13
C ASP A 215 -4.20 12.32 22.17
N CYS A 216 -3.76 11.38 21.30
CA CYS A 216 -2.35 11.02 21.14
C CYS A 216 -1.54 11.99 20.24
N GLN A 217 -2.13 13.08 19.75
CA GLN A 217 -1.42 14.03 18.87
C GLN A 217 -0.19 14.68 19.54
N ARG A 218 -0.24 14.90 20.83
CA ARG A 218 0.87 15.46 21.58
C ARG A 218 2.05 14.48 21.58
N GLU A 219 1.82 13.22 21.92
CA GLU A 219 2.83 12.16 21.90
C GLU A 219 3.44 11.97 20.51
N MET A 220 2.59 12.01 19.45
CA MET A 220 3.07 11.96 18.07
C MET A 220 4.00 13.12 17.73
N LYS A 221 3.67 14.32 18.16
CA LYS A 221 4.50 15.50 17.93
C LYS A 221 5.82 15.43 18.71
N GLU A 222 5.77 15.04 19.96
CA GLU A 222 6.95 14.89 20.82
C GLU A 222 7.92 13.82 20.24
N LEU A 223 7.39 12.70 19.76
CA LEU A 223 8.18 11.66 19.10
C LEU A 223 8.90 12.17 17.84
N LEU A 224 8.23 12.99 17.05
CA LEU A 224 8.74 13.49 15.77
C LEU A 224 9.58 14.76 15.91
N TYR A 225 9.41 15.52 17.01
CA TYR A 225 10.03 16.82 17.22
C TYR A 225 11.55 16.85 17.01
N PRO A 226 12.35 15.86 17.50
CA PRO A 226 13.80 15.88 17.32
C PRO A 226 14.28 15.86 15.87
N PHE A 227 13.41 15.45 14.94
CA PHE A 227 13.73 15.30 13.51
C PHE A 227 13.18 16.44 12.66
N ALA A 228 12.42 17.37 13.28
CA ALA A 228 11.76 18.50 12.62
C ALA A 228 11.13 18.13 11.26
N PRO A 229 10.34 17.04 11.16
CA PRO A 229 9.90 16.54 9.89
C PRO A 229 8.94 17.50 9.21
N ARG A 230 9.05 17.64 7.90
CA ARG A 230 8.00 18.26 7.11
C ARG A 230 6.81 17.31 7.05
N MET A 231 5.71 17.76 7.65
CA MET A 231 4.43 17.04 7.58
C MET A 231 3.83 17.21 6.20
N GLY A 232 3.50 16.13 5.53
CA GLY A 232 2.98 16.21 4.18
C GLY A 232 2.17 15.00 3.74
N ALA A 233 1.47 15.16 2.63
CA ALA A 233 0.77 14.05 1.99
C ALA A 233 1.78 13.11 1.33
N CYS A 234 2.26 12.11 2.06
CA CYS A 234 3.14 11.07 1.52
C CYS A 234 2.32 9.91 0.98
N SER A 235 2.23 9.80 -0.34
CA SER A 235 1.64 8.66 -1.03
C SER A 235 2.71 7.91 -1.82
N LYS A 236 3.07 6.69 -1.39
CA LYS A 236 4.05 5.86 -2.09
C LYS A 236 3.66 5.59 -3.56
N TYR A 237 2.36 5.48 -3.85
CA TYR A 237 1.85 5.35 -5.21
C TYR A 237 2.25 6.57 -6.07
N VAL A 238 1.89 7.76 -5.59
CA VAL A 238 2.19 9.01 -6.30
C VAL A 238 3.69 9.25 -6.43
N HIS A 239 4.44 9.00 -5.34
CA HIS A 239 5.92 9.06 -5.41
C HIS A 239 6.47 8.12 -6.47
N GLY A 240 5.97 6.89 -6.55
CA GLY A 240 6.37 5.93 -7.58
C GLY A 240 6.10 6.44 -8.99
N CYS A 241 4.91 6.96 -9.24
CA CYS A 241 4.57 7.53 -10.54
C CYS A 241 5.48 8.70 -10.92
N CYS A 242 5.79 9.60 -9.97
CA CYS A 242 6.71 10.72 -10.22
C CYS A 242 8.15 10.24 -10.48
N GLN A 243 8.65 9.30 -9.68
CA GLN A 243 10.02 8.78 -9.80
C GLN A 243 10.25 8.01 -11.11
N LEU A 244 9.21 7.34 -11.60
CA LEU A 244 9.24 6.63 -12.88
C LEU A 244 8.96 7.54 -14.09
N GLY A 245 8.71 8.85 -13.87
CA GLY A 245 8.40 9.79 -14.94
C GLY A 245 7.02 9.59 -15.58
N LEU A 246 6.13 8.84 -14.94
CA LEU A 246 4.77 8.60 -15.45
C LEU A 246 3.86 9.83 -15.31
N VAL A 247 4.18 10.70 -14.37
CA VAL A 247 3.53 12.00 -14.18
C VAL A 247 4.61 13.07 -13.95
N PRO A 248 4.37 14.34 -14.32
CA PRO A 248 5.33 15.40 -14.08
C PRO A 248 5.66 15.53 -12.59
N PRO A 249 6.94 15.69 -12.22
CA PRO A 249 7.31 15.96 -10.85
C PRO A 249 6.71 17.31 -10.44
N ARG A 250 5.81 17.29 -9.47
CA ARG A 250 5.40 18.50 -8.75
C ARG A 250 6.21 18.59 -7.47
N ASN A 251 6.67 19.77 -7.16
CA ASN A 251 7.34 20.04 -5.89
C ASN A 251 6.33 19.74 -4.76
N TYR A 252 6.52 18.61 -4.08
CA TYR A 252 5.85 18.34 -2.82
C TYR A 252 6.50 19.25 -1.76
N HIS A 253 5.98 20.45 -1.67
CA HIS A 253 6.36 21.42 -0.63
C HIS A 253 5.49 21.25 0.61
#